data_db484a78a16e1e8583d4547106230e1f
#
_entry.id   db484a78a16e1e8583d4547106230e1f
#
_cell.length_a   1.000
_cell.length_b   1.000
_cell.length_c   1.000
_cell.angle_alpha   90.00
_cell.angle_beta   90.00
_cell.angle_gamma   90.00
#
_symmetry.space_group_name_H-M   'P 1'
#
loop_
_entity.id
_entity.type
_entity.pdbx_description
1 polymer ?
#
loop_
_entity_poly.entity_id
_entity_poly.type
_entity_poly.pdbx_seq_one_letter_code
_entity_poly.pdbx_strand_id
1 'polypeptide(L)'
;RDEQTSDAKRKGVGFMSGNLIITIGRQSGSGGKKIGEMLAEKLGVKCYDKELLAQAAKHSGLCEELFEKHDERPTSSFLYSLVMDSYSMGYTATGYSDMPINHKIFLAQFDTIKKMADEGPCVIIGRCADYALEDYPNVVSVFITGDEADKIKRVSELYNVDEAKAKDLMIKTDKR
;
A
#
# COMPACT_ATOMS: atom_id res chain seq x y z
N ARG A 1 9.56 -44.12 -33.51
CA ARG A 1 8.81 -43.21 -34.43
C ARG A 1 7.91 -42.40 -33.54
N ASP A 2 8.51 -41.41 -33.15
CA ASP A 2 8.23 -39.98 -33.09
C ASP A 2 7.25 -39.56 -31.98
N GLU A 3 7.80 -39.54 -30.80
CA GLU A 3 7.39 -38.62 -29.74
C GLU A 3 7.83 -37.21 -30.15
N GLN A 4 6.89 -36.38 -30.56
CA GLN A 4 7.04 -34.93 -30.53
C GLN A 4 6.09 -34.38 -29.51
N THR A 5 6.62 -34.26 -28.28
CA THR A 5 6.07 -33.48 -27.20
C THR A 5 5.89 -32.04 -27.62
N SER A 6 4.64 -31.62 -27.64
CA SER A 6 4.23 -30.24 -27.87
C SER A 6 4.71 -29.36 -26.72
N ASP A 7 5.84 -28.73 -26.94
CA ASP A 7 6.34 -27.63 -26.12
C ASP A 7 5.47 -26.41 -26.41
N ALA A 8 4.34 -26.31 -25.70
CA ALA A 8 3.48 -25.13 -25.70
C ALA A 8 4.27 -24.00 -25.03
N LYS A 9 5.09 -23.31 -25.82
CA LYS A 9 5.66 -22.02 -25.47
C LYS A 9 4.54 -21.15 -24.92
N ARG A 10 4.51 -21.00 -23.60
CA ARG A 10 3.82 -19.89 -22.94
C ARG A 10 4.45 -18.62 -23.49
N LYS A 11 3.80 -18.04 -24.50
CA LYS A 11 4.08 -16.68 -24.95
C LYS A 11 3.88 -15.80 -23.71
N GLY A 12 4.98 -15.45 -23.07
CA GLY A 12 5.00 -14.42 -22.05
C GLY A 12 4.38 -13.18 -22.68
N VAL A 13 3.35 -12.66 -22.07
CA VAL A 13 2.83 -11.33 -22.37
C VAL A 13 4.04 -10.42 -22.27
N GLY A 14 4.47 -9.87 -23.42
CA GLY A 14 5.59 -8.93 -23.46
C GLY A 14 5.21 -7.76 -22.54
N PHE A 15 5.78 -7.72 -21.36
CA PHE A 15 5.65 -6.58 -20.48
C PHE A 15 6.22 -5.38 -21.22
N MET A 16 5.36 -4.40 -21.46
CA MET A 16 5.74 -3.11 -22.00
C MET A 16 6.92 -2.59 -21.17
N SER A 17 7.96 -2.16 -21.85
CA SER A 17 9.23 -1.68 -21.30
C SER A 17 9.03 -0.37 -20.49
N GLY A 18 8.42 -0.49 -19.33
CA GLY A 18 8.22 0.59 -18.38
C GLY A 18 8.06 -0.01 -16.99
N ASN A 19 8.53 0.67 -15.98
CA ASN A 19 8.42 0.27 -14.58
C ASN A 19 6.94 0.22 -14.16
N LEU A 20 6.24 -0.89 -14.44
CA LEU A 20 4.84 -1.06 -14.03
C LEU A 20 4.74 -1.06 -12.50
N ILE A 21 3.96 -0.14 -11.98
CA ILE A 21 3.65 -0.02 -10.56
C ILE A 21 2.19 -0.38 -10.36
N ILE A 22 1.90 -1.24 -9.38
CA ILE A 22 0.53 -1.63 -9.04
C ILE A 22 0.25 -1.20 -7.61
N THR A 23 -0.73 -0.33 -7.41
CA THR A 23 -1.18 0.04 -6.07
C THR A 23 -2.44 -0.74 -5.72
N ILE A 24 -2.52 -1.26 -4.50
CA ILE A 24 -3.64 -2.07 -4.03
C ILE A 24 -4.29 -1.42 -2.79
N GLY A 25 -5.38 -0.70 -3.03
CA GLY A 25 -6.34 -0.34 -1.99
C GLY A 25 -7.20 -1.54 -1.61
N ARG A 26 -7.66 -1.63 -0.36
CA ARG A 26 -8.44 -2.80 0.08
C ARG A 26 -9.28 -2.50 1.31
N GLN A 27 -10.42 -3.17 1.40
CA GLN A 27 -11.21 -3.24 2.62
C GLN A 27 -10.60 -4.24 3.62
N SER A 28 -10.85 -4.01 4.89
CA SER A 28 -10.52 -4.96 5.97
C SER A 28 -11.22 -6.30 5.72
N GLY A 29 -10.50 -7.40 5.87
CA GLY A 29 -11.03 -8.74 5.63
C GLY A 29 -11.19 -9.14 4.15
N SER A 30 -10.97 -8.27 3.16
CA SER A 30 -11.12 -8.60 1.73
C SER A 30 -10.07 -9.59 1.20
N GLY A 31 -8.96 -9.79 1.94
CA GLY A 31 -7.83 -10.60 1.47
C GLY A 31 -6.87 -9.84 0.56
N GLY A 32 -7.05 -8.52 0.40
CA GLY A 32 -6.26 -7.72 -0.52
C GLY A 32 -4.74 -7.75 -0.27
N LYS A 33 -4.30 -7.88 0.99
CA LYS A 33 -2.87 -8.09 1.29
C LYS A 33 -2.34 -9.36 0.63
N LYS A 34 -3.02 -10.49 0.84
CA LYS A 34 -2.63 -11.78 0.26
C LYS A 34 -2.64 -11.78 -1.26
N ILE A 35 -3.65 -11.13 -1.85
CA ILE A 35 -3.74 -10.98 -3.31
C ILE A 35 -2.55 -10.18 -3.84
N GLY A 36 -2.18 -9.09 -3.18
CA GLY A 36 -1.02 -8.27 -3.56
C GLY A 36 0.31 -9.02 -3.47
N GLU A 37 0.52 -9.78 -2.40
CA GLU A 37 1.70 -10.63 -2.24
C GLU A 37 1.80 -11.68 -3.36
N MET A 38 0.70 -12.40 -3.63
CA MET A 38 0.64 -13.41 -4.70
C MET A 38 0.83 -12.79 -6.10
N LEU A 39 0.31 -11.58 -6.32
CA LEU A 39 0.49 -10.86 -7.57
C LEU A 39 1.95 -10.48 -7.78
N ALA A 40 2.59 -9.94 -6.76
CA ALA A 40 4.01 -9.56 -6.82
C ALA A 40 4.90 -10.80 -7.08
N GLU A 41 4.65 -11.90 -6.39
CA GLU A 41 5.33 -13.17 -6.61
C GLU A 41 5.16 -13.65 -8.07
N LYS A 42 3.93 -13.64 -8.58
CA LYS A 42 3.61 -14.07 -9.95
C LYS A 42 4.27 -13.19 -11.03
N LEU A 43 4.43 -11.91 -10.74
CA LEU A 43 5.08 -10.95 -11.62
C LEU A 43 6.61 -10.92 -11.45
N GLY A 44 7.15 -11.50 -10.39
CA GLY A 44 8.56 -11.46 -10.05
C GLY A 44 9.04 -10.06 -9.64
N VAL A 45 8.17 -9.25 -9.02
CA VAL A 45 8.45 -7.88 -8.59
C VAL A 45 8.41 -7.75 -7.07
N LYS A 46 8.99 -6.66 -6.55
CA LYS A 46 8.95 -6.36 -5.10
C LYS A 46 7.51 -6.07 -4.66
N CYS A 47 7.17 -6.51 -3.44
CA CYS A 47 5.91 -6.17 -2.78
C CYS A 47 6.21 -5.33 -1.54
N TYR A 48 5.57 -4.18 -1.45
CA TYR A 48 5.70 -3.26 -0.32
C TYR A 48 4.38 -3.15 0.43
N ASP A 49 4.40 -3.50 1.69
CA ASP A 49 3.29 -3.32 2.62
C ASP A 49 3.65 -2.33 3.73
N LYS A 50 2.78 -2.24 4.74
CA LYS A 50 2.96 -1.33 5.88
C LYS A 50 4.32 -1.48 6.55
N GLU A 51 4.74 -2.70 6.82
CA GLU A 51 5.97 -3.01 7.55
C GLU A 51 7.21 -2.64 6.73
N LEU A 52 7.21 -3.01 5.45
CA LEU A 52 8.32 -2.71 4.54
C LEU A 52 8.46 -1.20 4.28
N LEU A 53 7.34 -0.49 4.12
CA LEU A 53 7.35 0.96 3.96
C LEU A 53 7.89 1.66 5.21
N ALA A 54 7.54 1.19 6.40
CA ALA A 54 8.07 1.72 7.66
C ALA A 54 9.58 1.47 7.78
N GLN A 55 10.06 0.27 7.43
CA GLN A 55 11.48 -0.05 7.41
C GLN A 55 12.26 0.82 6.42
N ALA A 56 11.74 0.97 5.21
CA ALA A 56 12.41 1.77 4.18
C ALA A 56 12.46 3.26 4.56
N ALA A 57 11.42 3.79 5.18
CA ALA A 57 11.42 5.14 5.72
C ALA A 57 12.47 5.34 6.82
N LYS A 58 12.66 4.36 7.70
CA LYS A 58 13.75 4.36 8.70
C LYS A 58 15.14 4.39 8.05
N HIS A 59 15.37 3.56 7.06
CA HIS A 59 16.65 3.49 6.34
C HIS A 59 16.97 4.73 5.49
N SER A 60 15.97 5.50 5.12
CA SER A 60 16.18 6.74 4.35
C SER A 60 16.61 7.95 5.19
N GLY A 61 16.85 7.77 6.49
CA GLY A 61 17.23 8.84 7.41
C GLY A 61 16.08 9.78 7.80
N LEU A 62 14.87 9.45 7.41
CA LEU A 62 13.66 10.15 7.81
C LEU A 62 13.28 9.72 9.24
N CYS A 63 13.86 10.43 10.20
CA CYS A 63 13.53 10.44 11.62
C CYS A 63 13.07 9.11 12.25
N GLU A 64 14.02 8.31 12.68
CA GLU A 64 13.80 7.07 13.46
C GLU A 64 12.91 7.31 14.69
N GLU A 65 13.06 8.45 15.37
CA GLU A 65 12.27 8.86 16.53
C GLU A 65 10.78 9.08 16.23
N LEU A 66 10.42 9.42 14.98
CA LEU A 66 9.04 9.69 14.59
C LEU A 66 8.23 8.41 14.41
N PHE A 67 8.87 7.34 13.98
CA PHE A 67 8.20 6.07 13.74
C PHE A 67 8.01 5.24 15.02
N GLU A 68 8.94 5.30 15.97
CA GLU A 68 8.86 4.53 17.20
C GLU A 68 7.71 4.97 18.13
N LYS A 69 7.39 6.27 18.15
CA LYS A 69 6.39 6.84 19.06
C LYS A 69 4.96 6.86 18.51
N HIS A 70 4.75 6.70 17.20
CA HIS A 70 3.45 6.97 16.54
C HIS A 70 2.91 5.89 15.62
N ASP A 71 3.57 4.74 15.51
CA ASP A 71 3.15 3.65 14.61
C ASP A 71 1.77 3.04 14.98
N GLU A 72 1.30 3.26 16.21
CA GLU A 72 0.06 2.69 16.71
C GLU A 72 -1.16 3.65 16.71
N ARG A 73 -1.01 4.93 16.36
CA ARG A 73 -2.14 5.86 16.34
C ARG A 73 -2.68 6.08 14.93
N PRO A 74 -3.97 5.76 14.71
CA PRO A 74 -4.60 6.01 13.41
C PRO A 74 -4.68 7.52 13.14
N THR A 75 -4.16 7.95 12.02
CA THR A 75 -4.44 9.28 11.47
C THR A 75 -5.92 9.36 11.14
N SER A 76 -6.64 10.32 11.72
CA SER A 76 -8.05 10.51 11.40
C SER A 76 -8.20 10.96 9.93
N SER A 77 -9.32 10.61 9.30
CA SER A 77 -9.66 10.98 7.93
C SER A 77 -9.60 12.50 7.67
N PHE A 78 -9.79 13.30 8.72
CA PHE A 78 -9.68 14.76 8.70
C PHE A 78 -8.22 15.23 8.52
N LEU A 79 -7.27 14.58 9.19
CA LEU A 79 -5.83 14.88 9.02
C LEU A 79 -5.36 14.52 7.62
N TYR A 80 -5.92 13.47 7.04
CA TYR A 80 -5.67 13.08 5.65
C TYR A 80 -6.10 14.20 4.67
N SER A 81 -7.32 14.72 4.79
CA SER A 81 -7.79 15.79 3.90
C SER A 81 -6.98 17.10 4.04
N LEU A 82 -6.55 17.42 5.25
CA LEU A 82 -5.75 18.63 5.50
C LEU A 82 -4.35 18.55 4.91
N VAL A 83 -3.74 17.36 4.93
CA VAL A 83 -2.41 17.11 4.34
C VAL A 83 -2.49 17.14 2.83
N MET A 84 -3.57 16.59 2.25
CA MET A 84 -3.83 16.62 0.82
C MET A 84 -3.89 18.05 0.28
N ASP A 85 -4.61 18.91 0.96
CA ASP A 85 -4.75 20.32 0.59
C ASP A 85 -3.40 21.06 0.65
N SER A 86 -2.57 20.74 1.64
CA SER A 86 -1.24 21.32 1.81
C SER A 86 -0.23 20.83 0.76
N TYR A 87 -0.31 19.56 0.35
CA TYR A 87 0.57 19.00 -0.69
C TYR A 87 0.26 19.57 -2.08
N SER A 88 -1.02 19.76 -2.37
CA SER A 88 -1.51 20.39 -3.60
C SER A 88 -1.05 21.85 -3.76
N MET A 89 -0.74 22.53 -2.66
CA MET A 89 -0.26 23.92 -2.67
C MET A 89 1.26 24.10 -2.81
N GLY A 90 2.05 23.04 -3.03
CA GLY A 90 3.48 23.15 -3.38
C GLY A 90 4.38 23.66 -2.24
N TYR A 91 4.22 23.13 -1.03
CA TYR A 91 5.07 23.52 0.11
C TYR A 91 6.54 23.18 -0.13
N THR A 92 7.36 24.22 -0.25
CA THR A 92 8.81 24.13 -0.28
C THR A 92 9.38 23.83 1.11
N ALA A 93 10.56 23.18 1.16
CA ALA A 93 11.22 22.59 2.32
C ALA A 93 11.44 23.47 3.57
N THR A 94 11.10 24.76 3.53
CA THR A 94 11.32 25.71 4.64
C THR A 94 10.26 25.63 5.75
N GLY A 95 9.12 24.98 5.52
CA GLY A 95 8.02 24.85 6.50
C GLY A 95 8.05 23.56 7.35
N TYR A 96 9.05 22.70 7.20
CA TYR A 96 9.10 21.38 7.85
C TYR A 96 9.24 21.44 9.38
N SER A 97 9.79 22.54 9.92
CA SER A 97 10.06 22.66 11.37
C SER A 97 8.80 22.72 12.22
N ASP A 98 7.75 23.40 11.77
CA ASP A 98 6.55 23.69 12.56
C ASP A 98 5.36 22.77 12.27
N MET A 99 5.53 21.77 11.40
CA MET A 99 4.46 20.80 11.08
C MET A 99 4.20 19.83 12.23
N PRO A 100 2.90 19.48 12.49
CA PRO A 100 2.56 18.40 13.40
C PRO A 100 3.25 17.08 13.01
N ILE A 101 3.66 16.30 13.99
CA ILE A 101 4.46 15.08 13.80
C ILE A 101 3.79 14.06 12.85
N ASN A 102 2.46 13.93 12.94
CA ASN A 102 1.70 13.03 12.07
C ASN A 102 1.76 13.43 10.58
N HIS A 103 1.86 14.73 10.29
CA HIS A 103 2.06 15.24 8.93
C HIS A 103 3.45 14.90 8.40
N LYS A 104 4.47 15.05 9.24
CA LYS A 104 5.85 14.67 8.87
C LYS A 104 5.96 13.20 8.53
N ILE A 105 5.33 12.33 9.32
CA ILE A 105 5.29 10.87 9.07
C ILE A 105 4.58 10.57 7.74
N PHE A 106 3.46 11.23 7.47
CA PHE A 106 2.71 11.03 6.24
C PHE A 106 3.51 11.45 5.00
N LEU A 107 4.13 12.63 5.02
CA LEU A 107 4.99 13.10 3.94
C LEU A 107 6.20 12.18 3.72
N ALA A 108 6.83 11.73 4.81
CA ALA A 108 7.92 10.78 4.75
C ALA A 108 7.52 9.44 4.10
N GLN A 109 6.28 8.98 4.35
CA GLN A 109 5.74 7.80 3.68
C GLN A 109 5.53 8.04 2.18
N PHE A 110 5.05 9.22 1.78
CA PHE A 110 4.87 9.59 0.37
C PHE A 110 6.19 9.63 -0.37
N ASP A 111 7.21 10.29 0.19
CA ASP A 111 8.53 10.34 -0.39
C ASP A 111 9.16 8.95 -0.52
N THR A 112 8.93 8.10 0.48
CA THR A 112 9.36 6.70 0.45
C THR A 112 8.67 5.92 -0.66
N ILE A 113 7.35 6.09 -0.83
CA ILE A 113 6.57 5.44 -1.89
C ILE A 113 7.09 5.86 -3.27
N LYS A 114 7.30 7.17 -3.50
CA LYS A 114 7.86 7.70 -4.76
C LYS A 114 9.24 7.12 -5.04
N LYS A 115 10.12 7.12 -4.05
CA LYS A 115 11.46 6.54 -4.18
C LYS A 115 11.43 5.07 -4.55
N MET A 116 10.54 4.27 -3.93
CA MET A 116 10.37 2.85 -4.27
C MET A 116 9.83 2.65 -5.68
N ALA A 117 8.91 3.51 -6.12
CA ALA A 117 8.37 3.51 -7.47
C ALA A 117 9.45 3.82 -8.52
N ASP A 118 10.38 4.71 -8.19
CA ASP A 118 11.50 5.07 -9.07
C ASP A 118 12.57 3.95 -9.16
N GLU A 119 12.68 3.08 -8.13
CA GLU A 119 13.63 1.96 -8.12
C GLU A 119 13.26 0.85 -9.12
N GLY A 120 11.99 0.74 -9.55
CA GLY A 120 11.57 -0.26 -10.51
C GLY A 120 10.13 -0.76 -10.32
N PRO A 121 9.74 -1.79 -11.09
CA PRO A 121 8.39 -2.34 -11.03
C PRO A 121 8.11 -2.93 -9.64
N CYS A 122 6.92 -2.63 -9.10
CA CYS A 122 6.55 -3.08 -7.76
C CYS A 122 5.03 -3.14 -7.54
N VAL A 123 4.64 -3.84 -6.50
CA VAL A 123 3.29 -3.83 -5.94
C VAL A 123 3.33 -3.13 -4.58
N ILE A 124 2.48 -2.14 -4.38
CA ILE A 124 2.39 -1.37 -3.12
C ILE A 124 1.01 -1.56 -2.52
N ILE A 125 0.94 -2.01 -1.28
CA ILE A 125 -0.32 -2.36 -0.61
C ILE A 125 -0.72 -1.27 0.39
N GLY A 126 -1.77 -0.51 0.07
CA GLY A 126 -2.35 0.54 0.91
C GLY A 126 -1.50 1.81 0.98
N ARG A 127 -1.59 2.52 2.12
CA ARG A 127 -0.85 3.77 2.41
C ARG A 127 -1.11 4.91 1.43
N CYS A 128 -2.30 4.91 0.82
CA CYS A 128 -2.65 5.92 -0.19
C CYS A 128 -1.61 6.02 -1.31
N ALA A 129 -1.02 4.87 -1.67
CA ALA A 129 0.00 4.82 -2.71
C ALA A 129 -0.56 5.21 -4.08
N ASP A 130 -1.85 4.95 -4.34
CA ASP A 130 -2.60 5.42 -5.49
C ASP A 130 -2.57 6.93 -5.62
N TYR A 131 -2.74 7.65 -4.51
CA TYR A 131 -2.64 9.10 -4.47
C TYR A 131 -1.19 9.59 -4.53
N ALA A 132 -0.28 8.97 -3.78
CA ALA A 132 1.13 9.35 -3.78
C ALA A 132 1.76 9.30 -5.18
N LEU A 133 1.22 8.45 -6.05
CA LEU A 133 1.69 8.17 -7.40
C LEU A 133 0.72 8.61 -8.50
N GLU A 134 -0.22 9.52 -8.19
CA GLU A 134 -1.26 9.94 -9.16
C GLU A 134 -0.67 10.55 -10.44
N ASP A 135 0.49 11.21 -10.35
CA ASP A 135 1.18 11.82 -11.48
C ASP A 135 2.07 10.82 -12.27
N TYR A 136 2.17 9.57 -11.82
CA TYR A 136 3.00 8.56 -12.48
C TYR A 136 2.24 7.89 -13.63
N PRO A 137 2.75 7.94 -14.87
CA PRO A 137 2.00 7.47 -16.05
C PRO A 137 1.90 5.95 -16.14
N ASN A 138 2.66 5.21 -15.36
CA ASN A 138 2.80 3.75 -15.40
C ASN A 138 2.22 3.06 -14.15
N VAL A 139 1.25 3.70 -13.49
CA VAL A 139 0.56 3.16 -12.31
C VAL A 139 -0.78 2.53 -12.68
N VAL A 140 -1.02 1.34 -12.18
CA VAL A 140 -2.33 0.68 -12.18
C VAL A 140 -2.85 0.63 -10.74
N SER A 141 -3.92 1.36 -10.49
CA SER A 141 -4.57 1.37 -9.17
C SER A 141 -5.73 0.39 -9.12
N VAL A 142 -5.71 -0.51 -8.14
CA VAL A 142 -6.71 -1.54 -7.91
C VAL A 142 -7.29 -1.40 -6.51
N PHE A 143 -8.61 -1.53 -6.38
CA PHE A 143 -9.25 -1.57 -5.07
C PHE A 143 -9.97 -2.91 -4.86
N ILE A 144 -9.62 -3.63 -3.77
CA ILE A 144 -10.14 -4.96 -3.48
C ILE A 144 -11.21 -4.90 -2.41
N THR A 145 -12.39 -5.36 -2.76
CA THR A 145 -13.55 -5.53 -1.87
C THR A 145 -13.86 -7.02 -1.70
N GLY A 146 -14.86 -7.33 -0.91
CA GLY A 146 -15.39 -8.69 -0.75
C GLY A 146 -16.75 -8.65 -0.08
N ASP A 147 -17.48 -9.75 -0.16
CA ASP A 147 -18.76 -9.90 0.52
C ASP A 147 -18.60 -9.76 2.04
N GLU A 148 -19.57 -9.10 2.67
CA GLU A 148 -19.49 -8.78 4.10
C GLU A 148 -19.33 -10.04 4.96
N ALA A 149 -20.08 -11.10 4.66
CA ALA A 149 -20.00 -12.37 5.39
C ALA A 149 -18.60 -13.00 5.30
N ASP A 150 -18.00 -13.03 4.12
CA ASP A 150 -16.67 -13.58 3.91
C ASP A 150 -15.59 -12.74 4.59
N LYS A 151 -15.74 -11.41 4.58
CA LYS A 151 -14.84 -10.50 5.29
C LYS A 151 -14.91 -10.72 6.80
N ILE A 152 -16.12 -10.80 7.37
CA ILE A 152 -16.34 -11.04 8.80
C ILE A 152 -15.71 -12.35 9.21
N LYS A 153 -15.99 -13.43 8.47
CA LYS A 153 -15.41 -14.75 8.74
C LYS A 153 -13.89 -14.71 8.77
N ARG A 154 -13.27 -14.10 7.76
CA ARG A 154 -11.80 -13.98 7.68
C ARG A 154 -11.20 -13.15 8.81
N VAL A 155 -11.86 -12.06 9.21
CA VAL A 155 -11.44 -11.23 10.33
C VAL A 155 -11.60 -11.96 11.66
N SER A 156 -12.71 -12.71 11.83
CA SER A 156 -12.96 -13.55 13.01
C SER A 156 -11.86 -14.61 13.18
N GLU A 157 -11.52 -15.32 12.11
CA GLU A 157 -10.43 -16.31 12.10
C GLU A 157 -9.06 -15.67 12.38
N LEU A 158 -8.75 -14.53 11.75
CA LEU A 158 -7.46 -13.86 11.86
C LEU A 158 -7.16 -13.34 13.26
N TYR A 159 -8.19 -12.79 13.93
CA TYR A 159 -8.05 -12.19 15.27
C TYR A 159 -8.57 -13.08 16.39
N ASN A 160 -9.08 -14.27 16.07
CA ASN A 160 -9.69 -15.22 17.02
C ASN A 160 -10.77 -14.56 17.89
N VAL A 161 -11.72 -13.90 17.25
CA VAL A 161 -12.85 -13.18 17.88
C VAL A 161 -14.17 -13.66 17.29
N ASP A 162 -15.28 -13.40 17.99
CA ASP A 162 -16.62 -13.66 17.47
C ASP A 162 -16.97 -12.76 16.27
N GLU A 163 -17.99 -13.14 15.50
CA GLU A 163 -18.41 -12.41 14.30
C GLU A 163 -18.85 -10.97 14.57
N ALA A 164 -19.52 -10.73 15.71
CA ALA A 164 -19.98 -9.38 16.08
C ALA A 164 -18.78 -8.44 16.30
N LYS A 165 -17.79 -8.93 17.03
CA LYS A 165 -16.54 -8.19 17.26
C LYS A 165 -15.70 -8.06 16.00
N ALA A 166 -15.67 -9.08 15.15
CA ALA A 166 -15.00 -9.02 13.86
C ALA A 166 -15.61 -7.94 12.96
N LYS A 167 -16.94 -7.86 12.90
CA LYS A 167 -17.67 -6.82 12.16
C LYS A 167 -17.35 -5.42 12.70
N ASP A 168 -17.34 -5.22 14.01
CA ASP A 168 -17.00 -3.94 14.63
C ASP A 168 -15.54 -3.52 14.33
N LEU A 169 -14.60 -4.45 14.42
CA LEU A 169 -13.19 -4.22 14.05
C LEU A 169 -13.05 -3.84 12.58
N MET A 170 -13.74 -4.54 11.68
CA MET A 170 -13.72 -4.28 10.25
C MET A 170 -14.22 -2.88 9.93
N ILE A 171 -15.39 -2.48 10.48
CA ILE A 171 -15.98 -1.15 10.29
C ILE A 171 -15.05 -0.06 10.83
N LYS A 172 -14.44 -0.27 12.00
CA LYS A 172 -13.50 0.69 12.59
C LYS A 172 -12.23 0.84 11.76
N THR A 173 -11.76 -0.24 11.16
CA THR A 173 -10.56 -0.22 10.31
C THR A 173 -10.81 0.46 8.97
N ASP A 174 -11.96 0.20 8.34
CA ASP A 174 -12.30 0.78 7.03
C ASP A 174 -12.71 2.26 7.10
N LYS A 175 -13.07 2.78 8.29
CA LYS A 175 -13.37 4.21 8.51
C LYS A 175 -12.13 5.08 8.80
N ARG A 176 -10.96 4.48 8.85
CA ARG A 176 -9.67 5.14 9.11
C ARG A 176 -8.93 5.42 7.83
#